data_6570db7c9d6740518e15a17385027679
#
_entry.id   6570db7c9d6740518e15a17385027679
#
_cell.length_a   1.000
_cell.length_b   1.000
_cell.length_c   1.000
_cell.angle_alpha   90.00
_cell.angle_beta   90.00
_cell.angle_gamma   90.00
#
_symmetry.space_group_name_H-M   'P 1'
#
loop_
_entity.id
_entity.type
_entity.pdbx_description
1 polymer ?
#
loop_
_entity_poly.entity_id
_entity_poly.type
_entity_poly.pdbx_seq_one_letter_code
_entity_poly.pdbx_strand_id
1 'polypeptide(L)'
;MIRLARFSRFAAAAGGASSIEFALVATFLVVPLTLGLYDFSTALWSWMQVGNAARAGAQFVNVNGYSSAYTTTSNTCPSTPTNTFTCAVQGATSLGANVQVSVGNSYCGCQNGTTYTSQAYAPPCNVCGSFITTNCCPAGQTAVTMTQVTATYNYTPLFNYLGFGPSSGFNLSAQATALIY
;
A
#
# COMPACT_ATOMS: atom_id res chain seq x y z
N MET A 1 59.00 -43.92 -22.23
CA MET A 1 57.56 -43.68 -22.49
C MET A 1 56.84 -43.06 -21.30
N ILE A 2 57.27 -41.89 -20.79
CA ILE A 2 56.69 -41.32 -19.54
C ILE A 2 56.30 -39.80 -19.70
N ARG A 3 56.11 -39.31 -20.90
CA ARG A 3 55.82 -37.87 -21.09
C ARG A 3 54.41 -37.51 -21.63
N LEU A 4 53.59 -38.48 -21.97
CA LEU A 4 52.23 -38.20 -22.52
C LEU A 4 51.11 -38.14 -21.47
N ALA A 5 51.33 -38.66 -20.26
CA ALA A 5 50.31 -38.67 -19.21
C ALA A 5 50.12 -37.32 -18.45
N ARG A 6 51.05 -36.35 -18.64
CA ARG A 6 50.93 -35.03 -17.96
C ARG A 6 50.11 -34.02 -18.75
N PHE A 7 49.98 -34.14 -20.06
CA PHE A 7 49.20 -33.20 -20.87
C PHE A 7 47.69 -33.41 -20.76
N SER A 8 47.25 -34.63 -20.51
CA SER A 8 45.81 -34.89 -20.33
C SER A 8 45.22 -34.31 -19.05
N ARG A 9 46.05 -34.04 -18.04
CA ARG A 9 45.58 -33.38 -16.81
C ARG A 9 45.39 -31.86 -16.94
N PHE A 10 46.06 -31.21 -17.87
CA PHE A 10 45.87 -29.79 -18.14
C PHE A 10 44.62 -29.53 -19.00
N ALA A 11 44.23 -30.42 -19.88
CA ALA A 11 43.00 -30.33 -20.66
C ALA A 11 41.73 -30.50 -19.78
N ALA A 12 41.81 -31.30 -18.71
CA ALA A 12 40.74 -31.44 -17.71
C ALA A 12 40.61 -30.19 -16.80
N ALA A 13 41.69 -29.42 -16.62
CA ALA A 13 41.69 -28.19 -15.84
C ALA A 13 41.06 -27.01 -16.58
N ALA A 14 41.04 -27.01 -17.92
CA ALA A 14 40.40 -25.96 -18.71
C ALA A 14 38.86 -25.95 -18.58
N GLY A 15 38.23 -27.11 -18.34
CA GLY A 15 36.79 -27.20 -18.04
C GLY A 15 36.40 -26.61 -16.70
N GLY A 16 37.34 -26.56 -15.72
CA GLY A 16 37.09 -25.95 -14.40
C GLY A 16 37.08 -24.44 -14.42
N ALA A 17 37.87 -23.80 -15.29
CA ALA A 17 37.93 -22.35 -15.39
C ALA A 17 36.60 -21.76 -15.88
N SER A 18 35.96 -22.36 -16.85
CA SER A 18 34.64 -21.96 -17.36
C SER A 18 33.55 -22.11 -16.30
N SER A 19 33.61 -23.14 -15.46
CA SER A 19 32.64 -23.33 -14.37
C SER A 19 32.78 -22.27 -13.25
N ILE A 20 34.01 -21.87 -12.95
CA ILE A 20 34.27 -20.80 -11.94
C ILE A 20 33.82 -19.45 -12.48
N GLU A 21 34.08 -19.16 -13.74
CA GLU A 21 33.65 -17.91 -14.39
C GLU A 21 32.14 -17.81 -14.45
N PHE A 22 31.42 -18.88 -14.79
CA PHE A 22 29.97 -18.94 -14.74
C PHE A 22 29.43 -18.79 -13.32
N ALA A 23 30.06 -19.42 -12.32
CA ALA A 23 29.65 -19.32 -10.92
C ALA A 23 29.79 -17.87 -10.39
N LEU A 24 30.85 -17.15 -10.80
CA LEU A 24 31.04 -15.74 -10.46
C LEU A 24 29.96 -14.86 -11.08
N VAL A 25 29.67 -15.01 -12.37
CA VAL A 25 28.60 -14.27 -13.05
C VAL A 25 27.25 -14.58 -12.41
N ALA A 26 26.94 -15.83 -12.12
CA ALA A 26 25.71 -16.22 -11.48
C ALA A 26 25.57 -15.59 -10.08
N THR A 27 26.63 -15.57 -9.29
CA THR A 27 26.59 -15.03 -7.92
C THR A 27 26.48 -13.52 -7.91
N PHE A 28 27.22 -12.80 -8.73
CA PHE A 28 27.28 -11.34 -8.69
C PHE A 28 26.23 -10.64 -9.56
N LEU A 29 25.68 -11.31 -10.54
CA LEU A 29 24.68 -10.74 -11.44
C LEU A 29 23.28 -11.36 -11.25
N VAL A 30 23.16 -12.67 -11.34
CA VAL A 30 21.85 -13.34 -11.37
C VAL A 30 21.19 -13.32 -9.99
N VAL A 31 21.94 -13.56 -8.91
CA VAL A 31 21.38 -13.57 -7.56
C VAL A 31 20.84 -12.18 -7.16
N PRO A 32 21.60 -11.07 -7.28
CA PRO A 32 21.06 -9.76 -6.96
C PRO A 32 19.88 -9.36 -7.84
N LEU A 33 19.91 -9.72 -9.13
CA LEU A 33 18.80 -9.44 -10.06
C LEU A 33 17.52 -10.16 -9.65
N THR A 34 17.61 -11.44 -9.32
CA THR A 34 16.44 -12.23 -8.89
C THR A 34 15.88 -11.77 -7.55
N LEU A 35 16.74 -11.43 -6.60
CA LEU A 35 16.33 -10.85 -5.32
C LEU A 35 15.65 -9.49 -5.50
N GLY A 36 16.18 -8.63 -6.38
CA GLY A 36 15.57 -7.34 -6.69
C GLY A 36 14.19 -7.48 -7.34
N LEU A 37 14.03 -8.45 -8.24
CA LEU A 37 12.74 -8.75 -8.86
C LEU A 37 11.74 -9.28 -7.83
N TYR A 38 12.18 -10.11 -6.89
CA TYR A 38 11.36 -10.60 -5.80
C TYR A 38 10.89 -9.46 -4.89
N ASP A 39 11.80 -8.57 -4.45
CA ASP A 39 11.45 -7.41 -3.62
C ASP A 39 10.46 -6.49 -4.32
N PHE A 40 10.67 -6.23 -5.61
CA PHE A 40 9.74 -5.41 -6.38
C PHE A 40 8.34 -6.03 -6.47
N SER A 41 8.26 -7.34 -6.70
CA SER A 41 6.99 -8.07 -6.78
C SER A 41 6.24 -8.04 -5.45
N THR A 42 6.94 -8.24 -4.33
CA THR A 42 6.34 -8.20 -2.99
C THR A 42 5.91 -6.79 -2.59
N ALA A 43 6.66 -5.76 -2.99
CA ALA A 43 6.27 -4.36 -2.78
C ALA A 43 5.00 -3.99 -3.55
N LEU A 44 4.89 -4.38 -4.83
CA LEU A 44 3.68 -4.16 -5.64
C LEU A 44 2.46 -4.89 -5.05
N TRP A 45 2.65 -6.14 -4.62
CA TRP A 45 1.58 -6.89 -3.99
C TRP A 45 1.12 -6.22 -2.68
N SER A 46 2.05 -5.79 -1.84
CA SER A 46 1.74 -5.05 -0.61
C SER A 46 1.00 -3.75 -0.90
N TRP A 47 1.40 -3.02 -1.94
CA TRP A 47 0.72 -1.80 -2.36
C TRP A 47 -0.75 -2.06 -2.78
N MET A 48 -1.00 -3.12 -3.54
CA MET A 48 -2.37 -3.52 -3.87
C MET A 48 -3.19 -3.87 -2.63
N GLN A 49 -2.59 -4.54 -1.65
CA GLN A 49 -3.25 -4.88 -0.39
C GLN A 49 -3.62 -3.62 0.41
N VAL A 50 -2.73 -2.62 0.45
CA VAL A 50 -3.01 -1.32 1.09
C VAL A 50 -4.16 -0.60 0.37
N GLY A 51 -4.21 -0.68 -0.97
CA GLY A 51 -5.33 -0.17 -1.75
C GLY A 51 -6.67 -0.84 -1.40
N ASN A 52 -6.66 -2.15 -1.23
CA ASN A 52 -7.85 -2.91 -0.80
C ASN A 52 -8.28 -2.52 0.62
N ALA A 53 -7.32 -2.32 1.54
CA ALA A 53 -7.57 -1.84 2.88
C ALA A 53 -8.29 -0.48 2.89
N ALA A 54 -7.79 0.48 2.12
CA ALA A 54 -8.40 1.80 2.02
C ALA A 54 -9.84 1.73 1.48
N ARG A 55 -10.08 0.90 0.46
CA ARG A 55 -11.43 0.69 -0.12
C ARG A 55 -12.38 0.02 0.87
N ALA A 56 -11.93 -0.99 1.60
CA ALA A 56 -12.72 -1.65 2.64
C ALA A 56 -13.09 -0.68 3.75
N GLY A 57 -12.15 0.18 4.17
CA GLY A 57 -12.41 1.24 5.12
C GLY A 57 -13.44 2.25 4.62
N ALA A 58 -13.35 2.66 3.35
CA ALA A 58 -14.33 3.56 2.74
C ALA A 58 -15.74 2.93 2.68
N GLN A 59 -15.82 1.65 2.34
CA GLN A 59 -17.09 0.90 2.35
C GLN A 59 -17.66 0.79 3.77
N PHE A 60 -16.82 0.53 4.76
CA PHE A 60 -17.25 0.48 6.15
C PHE A 60 -17.85 1.80 6.61
N VAL A 61 -17.19 2.93 6.32
CA VAL A 61 -17.68 4.27 6.67
C VAL A 61 -18.98 4.59 5.92
N ASN A 62 -19.09 4.17 4.67
CA ASN A 62 -20.32 4.38 3.88
C ASN A 62 -21.54 3.65 4.48
N VAL A 63 -21.35 2.43 5.00
CA VAL A 63 -22.44 1.60 5.57
C VAL A 63 -22.75 1.97 7.02
N ASN A 64 -21.72 2.22 7.84
CA ASN A 64 -21.86 2.43 9.29
C ASN A 64 -21.87 3.92 9.70
N GLY A 65 -21.63 4.81 8.75
CA GLY A 65 -21.52 6.24 9.00
C GLY A 65 -20.13 6.67 9.50
N TYR A 66 -19.92 7.96 9.49
CA TYR A 66 -18.69 8.58 10.01
C TYR A 66 -18.69 8.65 11.54
N SER A 67 -17.56 8.36 12.16
CA SER A 67 -17.32 8.59 13.57
C SER A 67 -15.97 9.26 13.77
N SER A 68 -15.91 10.25 14.63
CA SER A 68 -14.65 10.91 15.02
C SER A 68 -13.66 9.93 15.68
N ALA A 69 -14.15 8.82 16.24
CA ALA A 69 -13.29 7.77 16.78
C ALA A 69 -12.42 7.10 15.70
N TYR A 70 -12.80 7.17 14.44
CA TYR A 70 -12.04 6.59 13.32
C TYR A 70 -10.88 7.49 12.85
N THR A 71 -10.80 8.74 13.34
CA THR A 71 -9.71 9.66 12.98
C THR A 71 -8.38 9.31 13.64
N THR A 72 -8.42 8.52 14.71
CA THR A 72 -7.20 8.03 15.35
C THR A 72 -6.61 6.86 14.57
N THR A 73 -5.34 6.97 14.21
CA THR A 73 -4.61 5.87 13.59
C THR A 73 -4.56 4.69 14.55
N SER A 74 -5.12 3.56 14.15
CA SER A 74 -5.12 2.34 14.93
C SER A 74 -4.57 1.18 14.11
N ASN A 75 -3.78 0.33 14.77
CA ASN A 75 -3.24 -0.91 14.23
C ASN A 75 -3.67 -2.13 15.03
N THR A 76 -4.52 -1.98 16.03
CA THR A 76 -5.00 -3.08 16.87
C THR A 76 -6.48 -3.34 16.64
N CYS A 77 -6.78 -4.53 16.13
CA CYS A 77 -8.12 -5.07 16.16
C CYS A 77 -8.33 -5.73 17.53
N PRO A 78 -9.32 -5.32 18.33
CA PRO A 78 -9.62 -5.96 19.60
C PRO A 78 -10.05 -7.40 19.37
N SER A 79 -9.67 -8.30 20.29
CA SER A 79 -9.91 -9.74 20.21
C SER A 79 -11.40 -10.13 20.33
N THR A 80 -12.26 -9.22 20.75
CA THR A 80 -13.72 -9.39 20.74
C THR A 80 -14.27 -8.95 19.37
N PRO A 81 -15.17 -9.71 18.74
CA PRO A 81 -15.73 -9.37 17.42
C PRO A 81 -16.72 -8.21 17.53
N THR A 82 -16.22 -7.06 17.86
CA THR A 82 -16.94 -5.81 17.64
C THR A 82 -16.62 -5.36 16.23
N ASN A 83 -17.63 -4.97 15.47
CA ASN A 83 -17.52 -4.41 14.11
C ASN A 83 -16.75 -3.08 14.17
N THR A 84 -15.51 -3.12 14.62
CA THR A 84 -14.68 -1.92 14.66
C THR A 84 -14.11 -1.67 13.26
N PHE A 85 -14.03 -0.44 12.88
CA PHE A 85 -13.45 0.02 11.63
C PHE A 85 -12.09 -0.65 11.33
N THR A 86 -11.20 -0.68 12.33
CA THR A 86 -9.87 -1.28 12.20
C THR A 86 -9.94 -2.78 11.86
N CYS A 87 -10.83 -3.54 12.52
CA CYS A 87 -10.99 -4.97 12.26
C CYS A 87 -11.52 -5.25 10.86
N ALA A 88 -12.47 -4.45 10.38
CA ALA A 88 -13.03 -4.59 9.03
C ALA A 88 -11.94 -4.37 7.97
N VAL A 89 -11.10 -3.36 8.18
CA VAL A 89 -10.01 -3.04 7.24
C VAL A 89 -8.90 -4.08 7.28
N GLN A 90 -8.46 -4.48 8.47
CA GLN A 90 -7.40 -5.49 8.61
C GLN A 90 -7.85 -6.86 8.09
N GLY A 91 -9.11 -7.21 8.25
CA GLY A 91 -9.69 -8.44 7.70
C GLY A 91 -9.78 -8.45 6.16
N ALA A 92 -9.77 -7.29 5.53
CA ALA A 92 -9.81 -7.16 4.07
C ALA A 92 -8.44 -7.33 3.39
N THR A 93 -7.36 -7.48 4.17
CA THR A 93 -5.99 -7.61 3.66
C THR A 93 -5.27 -8.76 4.30
N SER A 94 -4.31 -9.36 3.59
CA SER A 94 -3.41 -10.37 4.16
C SER A 94 -2.27 -9.77 4.99
N LEU A 95 -2.13 -8.43 5.02
CA LEU A 95 -1.14 -7.72 5.82
C LEU A 95 -1.56 -7.61 7.29
N GLY A 96 -2.85 -7.81 7.59
CA GLY A 96 -3.41 -7.87 8.94
C GLY A 96 -3.10 -6.63 9.78
N ALA A 97 -2.63 -6.82 11.01
CA ALA A 97 -2.34 -5.76 11.97
C ALA A 97 -1.18 -4.82 11.58
N ASN A 98 -0.42 -5.13 10.52
CA ASN A 98 0.65 -4.27 10.06
C ASN A 98 0.15 -3.06 9.25
N VAL A 99 -1.12 -3.08 8.83
CA VAL A 99 -1.76 -1.94 8.16
C VAL A 99 -2.32 -0.99 9.20
N GLN A 100 -1.88 0.26 9.14
CA GLN A 100 -2.44 1.36 9.92
C GLN A 100 -3.51 2.04 9.08
N VAL A 101 -4.64 2.35 9.71
CA VAL A 101 -5.77 2.98 9.03
C VAL A 101 -6.26 4.17 9.82
N SER A 102 -6.59 5.23 9.12
CA SER A 102 -7.20 6.42 9.68
C SER A 102 -8.27 6.97 8.74
N VAL A 103 -9.27 7.60 9.31
CA VAL A 103 -10.28 8.34 8.57
C VAL A 103 -10.01 9.82 8.76
N GLY A 104 -9.93 10.57 7.69
CA GLY A 104 -9.80 12.03 7.73
C GLY A 104 -11.07 12.70 8.23
N ASN A 105 -10.98 13.99 8.53
CA ASN A 105 -12.16 14.78 8.87
C ASN A 105 -13.15 14.78 7.70
N SER A 106 -14.43 14.84 8.04
CA SER A 106 -15.47 15.00 7.01
C SER A 106 -15.37 16.38 6.35
N TYR A 107 -15.57 16.42 5.06
CA TYR A 107 -15.57 17.66 4.26
C TYR A 107 -16.71 17.64 3.25
N CYS A 108 -17.06 18.82 2.79
CA CYS A 108 -18.10 18.96 1.79
C CYS A 108 -17.53 18.85 0.39
N GLY A 109 -18.30 18.24 -0.52
CA GLY A 109 -18.01 18.17 -1.92
C GLY A 109 -19.27 18.31 -2.76
N CYS A 110 -19.09 18.44 -4.05
CA CYS A 110 -20.19 18.47 -5.01
C CYS A 110 -20.16 17.22 -5.89
N GLN A 111 -21.31 16.62 -6.05
CA GLN A 111 -21.52 15.46 -6.91
C GLN A 111 -22.17 15.90 -8.22
N ASN A 112 -21.57 15.51 -9.35
CA ASN A 112 -22.14 15.61 -10.69
C ASN A 112 -22.22 14.23 -11.31
N GLY A 113 -23.39 13.60 -11.27
CA GLY A 113 -23.55 12.21 -11.68
C GLY A 113 -22.67 11.27 -10.86
N THR A 114 -21.67 10.65 -11.48
CA THR A 114 -20.70 9.74 -10.82
C THR A 114 -19.40 10.44 -10.44
N THR A 115 -19.24 11.70 -10.76
CA THR A 115 -18.00 12.44 -10.49
C THR A 115 -18.14 13.28 -9.23
N TYR A 116 -17.14 13.20 -8.37
CA TYR A 116 -17.06 13.94 -7.12
C TYR A 116 -15.91 14.93 -7.16
N THR A 117 -16.17 16.18 -6.82
CA THR A 117 -15.16 17.21 -6.67
C THR A 117 -15.12 17.66 -5.22
N SER A 118 -13.95 17.46 -4.57
CA SER A 118 -13.70 18.08 -3.29
C SER A 118 -13.40 19.56 -3.51
N GLN A 119 -14.14 20.42 -2.87
CA GLN A 119 -13.82 21.86 -2.88
C GLN A 119 -13.73 22.37 -1.44
N ALA A 120 -12.65 23.09 -1.16
CA ALA A 120 -12.61 23.92 0.04
C ALA A 120 -13.48 25.14 -0.22
N TYR A 121 -14.72 25.09 0.22
CA TYR A 121 -15.63 26.23 0.08
C TYR A 121 -15.41 27.26 1.20
N ALA A 122 -15.47 28.52 0.80
CA ALA A 122 -15.58 29.62 1.74
C ALA A 122 -16.92 29.53 2.53
N PRO A 123 -17.01 30.01 3.78
CA PRO A 123 -18.28 30.12 4.49
C PRO A 123 -19.35 30.75 3.62
N PRO A 124 -20.60 30.24 3.59
CA PRO A 124 -21.22 29.31 4.55
C PRO A 124 -21.16 27.82 4.18
N CYS A 125 -20.48 27.42 3.14
CA CYS A 125 -20.50 26.06 2.60
C CYS A 125 -19.53 25.07 3.28
N ASN A 126 -18.84 25.48 4.32
CA ASN A 126 -17.90 24.63 5.07
C ASN A 126 -18.57 23.74 6.13
N VAL A 127 -19.90 23.79 6.26
CA VAL A 127 -20.67 22.96 7.18
C VAL A 127 -21.58 22.04 6.41
N CYS A 128 -21.17 20.78 6.27
CA CYS A 128 -22.04 19.71 5.79
C CYS A 128 -22.96 19.29 6.93
N GLY A 129 -24.13 19.85 7.00
CA GLY A 129 -25.15 19.57 8.00
C GLY A 129 -26.50 20.09 7.53
N SER A 130 -27.51 20.05 8.39
CA SER A 130 -28.94 20.33 8.09
C SER A 130 -29.27 21.63 7.33
N PHE A 131 -28.29 22.44 6.98
CA PHE A 131 -28.43 23.69 6.25
C PHE A 131 -27.54 23.72 4.99
N ILE A 132 -27.65 22.69 4.15
CA ILE A 132 -27.09 22.78 2.80
C ILE A 132 -27.93 23.80 2.05
N THR A 133 -27.47 25.04 2.05
CA THR A 133 -28.07 26.05 1.15
C THR A 133 -27.75 25.63 -0.28
N THR A 134 -28.76 25.66 -1.14
CA THR A 134 -28.74 25.20 -2.53
C THR A 134 -27.67 25.85 -3.41
N ASN A 135 -26.90 26.80 -2.86
CA ASN A 135 -25.90 27.61 -3.58
C ASN A 135 -24.45 27.20 -3.31
N CYS A 136 -24.19 26.10 -2.55
CA CYS A 136 -22.84 25.66 -2.25
C CYS A 136 -22.18 24.91 -3.40
N CYS A 137 -22.95 24.31 -4.28
CA CYS A 137 -22.44 23.64 -5.49
C CYS A 137 -22.90 24.36 -6.75
N PRO A 138 -22.16 24.25 -7.86
CA PRO A 138 -22.59 24.73 -9.15
C PRO A 138 -23.98 24.17 -9.55
N ALA A 139 -24.70 24.92 -10.40
CA ALA A 139 -26.02 24.52 -10.85
C ALA A 139 -26.01 23.10 -11.44
N GLY A 140 -26.93 22.27 -11.02
CA GLY A 140 -27.03 20.87 -11.45
C GLY A 140 -26.16 19.86 -10.67
N GLN A 141 -25.45 20.31 -9.66
CA GLN A 141 -24.69 19.43 -8.75
C GLN A 141 -25.35 19.37 -7.36
N THR A 142 -25.17 18.22 -6.71
CA THR A 142 -25.69 17.97 -5.36
C THR A 142 -24.56 18.08 -4.33
N ALA A 143 -24.79 18.79 -3.24
CA ALA A 143 -23.85 18.84 -2.14
C ALA A 143 -23.87 17.51 -1.38
N VAL A 144 -22.68 16.96 -1.11
CA VAL A 144 -22.49 15.68 -0.40
C VAL A 144 -21.43 15.83 0.67
N THR A 145 -21.55 15.06 1.73
CA THR A 145 -20.52 14.95 2.75
C THR A 145 -19.59 13.80 2.41
N MET A 146 -18.30 14.04 2.44
CA MET A 146 -17.28 13.05 2.12
C MET A 146 -16.24 12.98 3.23
N THR A 147 -15.57 11.83 3.32
CA THR A 147 -14.35 11.68 4.09
C THR A 147 -13.34 10.85 3.31
N GLN A 148 -12.08 10.99 3.68
CA GLN A 148 -10.99 10.25 3.07
C GLN A 148 -10.47 9.21 4.05
N VAL A 149 -10.44 7.97 3.63
CA VAL A 149 -9.82 6.87 4.37
C VAL A 149 -8.41 6.67 3.83
N THR A 150 -7.45 6.74 4.71
CA THR A 150 -6.03 6.51 4.40
C THR A 150 -5.57 5.22 5.06
N ALA A 151 -5.02 4.31 4.28
CA ALA A 151 -4.33 3.12 4.76
C ALA A 151 -2.83 3.26 4.49
N THR A 152 -2.01 2.88 5.46
CA THR A 152 -0.55 2.96 5.36
C THR A 152 0.08 1.65 5.85
N TYR A 153 1.17 1.27 5.20
CA TYR A 153 1.96 0.09 5.53
C TYR A 153 3.44 0.38 5.33
N ASN A 154 4.27 0.05 6.31
CA ASN A 154 5.71 0.18 6.17
C ASN A 154 6.29 -1.11 5.58
N TYR A 155 6.65 -1.07 4.31
CA TYR A 155 7.29 -2.18 3.60
C TYR A 155 8.80 -2.16 3.82
N THR A 156 9.36 -3.27 4.30
CA THR A 156 10.80 -3.42 4.50
C THR A 156 11.36 -4.35 3.41
N PRO A 157 12.17 -3.85 2.47
CA PRO A 157 12.78 -4.67 1.42
C PRO A 157 13.75 -5.70 1.99
N LEU A 158 13.89 -6.82 1.30
CA LEU A 158 14.86 -7.86 1.66
C LEU A 158 16.30 -7.31 1.60
N PHE A 159 16.59 -6.44 0.63
CA PHE A 159 17.90 -5.81 0.49
C PHE A 159 18.29 -4.91 1.67
N ASN A 160 17.33 -4.46 2.48
CA ASN A 160 17.63 -3.70 3.68
C ASN A 160 18.48 -4.53 4.67
N TYR A 161 18.21 -5.82 4.79
CA TYR A 161 18.99 -6.75 5.64
C TYR A 161 20.41 -6.97 5.12
N LEU A 162 20.65 -6.71 3.83
CA LEU A 162 21.97 -6.79 3.19
C LEU A 162 22.72 -5.46 3.19
N GLY A 163 22.16 -4.41 3.79
CA GLY A 163 22.74 -3.06 3.84
C GLY A 163 22.57 -2.24 2.56
N PHE A 164 21.78 -2.70 1.60
CA PHE A 164 21.49 -2.01 0.34
C PHE A 164 20.07 -1.44 0.35
N GLY A 165 19.80 -0.38 1.07
CA GLY A 165 18.49 0.26 1.09
C GLY A 165 18.27 1.16 2.29
N PRO A 166 17.15 1.90 2.32
CA PRO A 166 16.84 2.74 3.46
C PRO A 166 16.51 1.86 4.68
N SER A 167 17.21 2.09 5.79
CA SER A 167 17.03 1.32 7.03
C SER A 167 15.61 1.39 7.62
N SER A 168 14.84 2.42 7.24
CA SER A 168 13.47 2.65 7.70
C SER A 168 12.39 1.96 6.86
N GLY A 169 12.74 1.31 5.74
CA GLY A 169 11.76 0.81 4.78
C GLY A 169 11.08 1.92 3.96
N PHE A 170 10.02 1.56 3.25
CA PHE A 170 9.20 2.47 2.44
C PHE A 170 7.77 2.50 2.96
N ASN A 171 7.23 3.71 3.16
CA ASN A 171 5.83 3.89 3.50
C ASN A 171 4.97 3.76 2.24
N LEU A 172 4.19 2.69 2.15
CA LEU A 172 3.17 2.51 1.15
C LEU A 172 1.87 3.11 1.69
N SER A 173 1.22 3.97 0.92
CA SER A 173 -0.04 4.58 1.30
C SER A 173 -1.05 4.49 0.17
N ALA A 174 -2.30 4.32 0.53
CA ALA A 174 -3.43 4.39 -0.38
C ALA A 174 -4.58 5.13 0.28
N GLN A 175 -5.38 5.80 -0.54
CA GLN A 175 -6.50 6.60 -0.10
C GLN A 175 -7.75 6.21 -0.86
N ALA A 176 -8.89 6.22 -0.16
CA ALA A 176 -10.21 6.03 -0.75
C ALA A 176 -11.18 7.03 -0.15
N THR A 177 -12.06 7.59 -0.97
CA THR A 177 -13.09 8.53 -0.53
C THR A 177 -14.38 7.78 -0.22
N ALA A 178 -14.96 8.05 0.92
CA ALA A 178 -16.28 7.56 1.33
C ALA A 178 -17.31 8.70 1.32
N LEU A 179 -18.51 8.41 0.85
CA LEU A 179 -19.67 9.28 1.01
C LEU A 179 -20.29 9.03 2.39
N ILE A 180 -20.72 10.09 3.05
CA ILE A 180 -21.42 10.03 4.33
C ILE A 180 -22.86 10.47 4.06
N TYR A 181 -23.82 9.59 4.38
CA TYR A 181 -25.23 9.82 4.25
C TYR A 181 -25.85 10.16 5.60
#